data_d9911009e88b331bf6a8e515b6daec51
#
_entry.id   d9911009e88b331bf6a8e515b6daec51
#
_cell.length_a   1.000
_cell.length_b   1.000
_cell.length_c   1.000
_cell.angle_alpha   90.00
_cell.angle_beta   90.00
_cell.angle_gamma   90.00
#
_symmetry.space_group_name_H-M   'P 1'
#
loop_
_entity.id
_entity.type
_entity.pdbx_description
1 polymer ?
#
loop_
_entity_poly.entity_id
_entity_poly.type
_entity_poly.pdbx_seq_one_letter_code
_entity_poly.pdbx_strand_id
1 'polypeptide(L)'
;MNSTRILLVLLAVVSQQALAAPRFVDFPATPYRGKPAGVHLRDAKSREYASALRTASHQPTNFAGRYVLATWGCGASCIMGAAIDAKTGAVAWVPFTVCCWNLEITAPLEYRRESRLLVVHGSLDEQGDGSAVHYYEFDNANVHRRIHELSNRSTSAFEAART
;
A
#
# COMPACT_ATOMS: atom_id res chain seq x y z
N MET A 1 -9.15 -64.55 -25.58
CA MET A 1 -8.92 -63.97 -24.23
C MET A 1 -8.33 -62.59 -24.45
N ASN A 2 -9.20 -61.59 -24.47
CA ASN A 2 -8.80 -60.20 -24.77
C ASN A 2 -8.69 -59.40 -23.46
N SER A 3 -7.47 -59.08 -23.10
CA SER A 3 -7.22 -58.17 -21.97
C SER A 3 -7.29 -56.73 -22.45
N THR A 4 -8.40 -56.10 -22.18
CA THR A 4 -8.58 -54.65 -22.41
C THR A 4 -7.85 -53.88 -21.31
N ARG A 5 -6.71 -53.27 -21.64
CA ARG A 5 -5.98 -52.36 -20.75
C ARG A 5 -6.70 -51.01 -20.73
N ILE A 6 -7.40 -50.74 -19.63
CA ILE A 6 -7.98 -49.43 -19.32
C ILE A 6 -6.85 -48.49 -18.88
N LEU A 7 -6.46 -47.55 -19.76
CA LEU A 7 -5.50 -46.51 -19.44
C LEU A 7 -6.21 -45.39 -18.70
N LEU A 8 -6.09 -45.33 -17.39
CA LEU A 8 -6.57 -44.25 -16.56
C LEU A 8 -5.66 -43.04 -16.76
N VAL A 9 -6.11 -42.07 -17.55
CA VAL A 9 -5.47 -40.76 -17.68
C VAL A 9 -5.92 -39.91 -16.49
N LEU A 10 -5.08 -39.81 -15.45
CA LEU A 10 -5.28 -38.85 -14.38
C LEU A 10 -4.98 -37.46 -14.94
N LEU A 11 -6.02 -36.69 -15.27
CA LEU A 11 -5.92 -35.26 -15.54
C LEU A 11 -5.59 -34.56 -14.19
N ALA A 12 -4.33 -34.25 -13.97
CA ALA A 12 -3.92 -33.33 -12.92
C ALA A 12 -4.41 -31.92 -13.27
N VAL A 13 -5.55 -31.52 -12.72
CA VAL A 13 -6.00 -30.12 -12.77
C VAL A 13 -5.07 -29.33 -11.86
N VAL A 14 -4.01 -28.76 -12.43
CA VAL A 14 -3.20 -27.75 -11.74
C VAL A 14 -4.04 -26.49 -11.66
N SER A 15 -4.73 -26.33 -10.52
CA SER A 15 -5.41 -25.07 -10.20
C SER A 15 -4.35 -23.97 -10.10
N GLN A 16 -4.20 -23.19 -11.16
CA GLN A 16 -3.48 -21.91 -11.09
C GLN A 16 -4.27 -21.00 -10.17
N GLN A 17 -3.93 -20.97 -8.90
CA GLN A 17 -4.39 -19.93 -7.99
C GLN A 17 -3.73 -18.64 -8.45
N ALA A 18 -4.43 -17.86 -9.27
CA ALA A 18 -4.09 -16.48 -9.49
C ALA A 18 -4.01 -15.82 -8.09
N LEU A 19 -2.82 -15.37 -7.70
CA LEU A 19 -2.64 -14.63 -6.46
C LEU A 19 -3.52 -13.39 -6.55
N ALA A 20 -4.67 -13.45 -5.89
CA ALA A 20 -5.59 -12.31 -5.84
C ALA A 20 -4.90 -11.12 -5.15
N ALA A 21 -5.18 -9.92 -5.65
CA ALA A 21 -4.65 -8.70 -5.02
C ALA A 21 -5.04 -8.64 -3.53
N PRO A 22 -4.14 -8.19 -2.66
CA PRO A 22 -4.41 -8.02 -1.23
C PRO A 22 -5.60 -7.11 -0.98
N ARG A 23 -6.47 -7.46 -0.04
CA ARG A 23 -7.66 -6.68 0.31
C ARG A 23 -7.55 -6.12 1.71
N PHE A 24 -8.17 -4.98 1.98
CA PHE A 24 -8.14 -4.34 3.30
C PHE A 24 -8.62 -5.25 4.44
N VAL A 25 -9.58 -6.12 4.16
CA VAL A 25 -10.12 -7.08 5.17
C VAL A 25 -9.12 -8.16 5.57
N ASP A 26 -8.09 -8.42 4.76
CA ASP A 26 -7.08 -9.44 5.02
C ASP A 26 -5.99 -8.92 6.00
N PHE A 27 -5.99 -7.60 6.29
CA PHE A 27 -5.02 -6.90 7.16
C PHE A 27 -5.72 -6.10 8.27
N PRO A 28 -6.49 -6.72 9.14
CA PRO A 28 -7.30 -5.99 10.12
C PRO A 28 -6.46 -5.23 11.14
N ALA A 29 -6.97 -4.05 11.54
CA ALA A 29 -6.41 -3.25 12.62
C ALA A 29 -7.51 -2.81 13.58
N THR A 30 -7.22 -2.82 14.89
CA THR A 30 -8.18 -2.39 15.92
C THR A 30 -8.13 -0.87 16.10
N PRO A 31 -9.24 -0.15 15.91
CA PRO A 31 -9.28 1.29 16.09
C PRO A 31 -8.97 1.74 17.52
N TYR A 32 -8.04 2.68 17.65
CA TYR A 32 -7.73 3.35 18.92
C TYR A 32 -8.83 4.31 19.31
N ARG A 33 -9.24 4.25 20.58
CA ARG A 33 -10.32 5.09 21.15
C ARG A 33 -9.84 6.04 22.24
N GLY A 34 -8.54 6.09 22.50
CA GLY A 34 -7.95 6.95 23.51
C GLY A 34 -7.81 8.40 23.04
N LYS A 35 -7.43 9.28 23.96
CA LYS A 35 -7.09 10.67 23.64
C LYS A 35 -5.80 10.71 22.81
N PRO A 36 -5.77 11.44 21.69
CA PRO A 36 -4.55 11.59 20.89
C PRO A 36 -3.44 12.28 21.69
N ALA A 37 -2.23 11.73 21.56
CA ALA A 37 -1.01 12.38 22.03
C ALA A 37 -0.57 13.47 21.04
N GLY A 38 0.09 14.51 21.54
CA GLY A 38 0.74 15.50 20.68
C GLY A 38 1.87 14.87 19.87
N VAL A 39 2.09 15.36 18.64
CA VAL A 39 3.16 14.85 17.76
C VAL A 39 4.55 15.16 18.31
N HIS A 40 5.44 14.20 18.23
CA HIS A 40 6.83 14.32 18.67
C HIS A 40 7.77 14.64 17.50
N LEU A 41 8.33 15.84 17.49
CA LEU A 41 9.26 16.30 16.44
C LEU A 41 10.72 16.05 16.87
N ARG A 42 11.12 14.77 16.93
CA ARG A 42 12.41 14.38 17.53
C ARG A 42 13.59 14.51 16.58
N ASP A 43 13.40 14.23 15.30
CA ASP A 43 14.45 14.25 14.27
C ASP A 43 14.39 15.52 13.41
N ALA A 44 15.41 15.76 12.60
CA ALA A 44 15.52 16.93 11.73
C ALA A 44 14.36 16.99 10.72
N LYS A 45 14.03 15.87 10.11
CA LYS A 45 12.95 15.78 9.12
C LYS A 45 11.59 16.09 9.75
N SER A 46 11.30 15.59 10.95
CA SER A 46 10.06 15.92 11.66
C SER A 46 9.96 17.42 12.00
N ARG A 47 11.07 18.07 12.29
CA ARG A 47 11.10 19.54 12.52
C ARG A 47 10.93 20.34 11.25
N GLU A 48 11.49 19.87 10.13
CA GLU A 48 11.30 20.49 8.79
C GLU A 48 9.83 20.47 8.40
N TYR A 49 9.13 19.36 8.59
CA TYR A 49 7.71 19.21 8.25
C TYR A 49 6.76 19.45 9.44
N ALA A 50 7.20 20.20 10.46
CA ALA A 50 6.48 20.39 11.71
C ALA A 50 5.06 20.93 11.53
N SER A 51 4.83 21.86 10.60
CA SER A 51 3.51 22.42 10.35
C SER A 51 2.52 21.37 9.86
N ALA A 52 2.90 20.59 8.83
CA ALA A 52 2.08 19.53 8.29
C ALA A 52 1.76 18.45 9.34
N LEU A 53 2.78 18.02 10.10
CA LEU A 53 2.64 17.01 11.13
C LEU A 53 1.76 17.47 12.29
N ARG A 54 1.88 18.71 12.75
CA ARG A 54 0.99 19.27 13.79
C ARG A 54 -0.45 19.35 13.30
N THR A 55 -0.67 19.87 12.10
CA THR A 55 -2.02 19.93 11.53
C THR A 55 -2.65 18.54 11.43
N ALA A 56 -1.91 17.56 10.94
CA ALA A 56 -2.39 16.19 10.82
C ALA A 56 -2.66 15.54 12.18
N SER A 57 -1.84 15.79 13.19
CA SER A 57 -2.00 15.16 14.53
C SER A 57 -3.31 15.54 15.24
N HIS A 58 -3.99 16.59 14.80
CA HIS A 58 -5.32 16.97 15.29
C HIS A 58 -6.47 16.28 14.56
N GLN A 59 -6.18 15.53 13.49
CA GLN A 59 -7.20 14.79 12.75
C GLN A 59 -7.54 13.47 13.43
N PRO A 60 -8.74 12.92 13.20
CA PRO A 60 -9.08 11.57 13.63
C PRO A 60 -8.13 10.54 13.01
N THR A 61 -7.89 9.43 13.73
CA THR A 61 -7.15 8.29 13.16
C THR A 61 -7.84 7.79 11.90
N ASN A 62 -7.07 7.58 10.86
CA ASN A 62 -7.54 7.21 9.52
C ASN A 62 -6.83 5.97 8.95
N PHE A 63 -5.79 5.45 9.65
CA PHE A 63 -4.95 4.38 9.17
C PHE A 63 -4.52 3.42 10.28
N ALA A 64 -4.44 2.12 9.96
CA ALA A 64 -3.86 1.05 10.79
C ALA A 64 -4.30 1.11 12.27
N GLY A 65 -5.56 1.41 12.51
CA GLY A 65 -6.21 1.45 13.82
C GLY A 65 -5.93 2.70 14.62
N ARG A 66 -4.67 3.10 14.77
CA ARG A 66 -4.27 4.18 15.68
C ARG A 66 -3.43 5.29 15.06
N TYR A 67 -3.23 5.24 13.76
CA TYR A 67 -2.40 6.21 13.07
C TYR A 67 -3.21 7.25 12.33
N VAL A 68 -2.65 8.44 12.20
CA VAL A 68 -3.04 9.45 11.23
C VAL A 68 -2.02 9.40 10.11
N LEU A 69 -2.38 8.85 8.96
CA LEU A 69 -1.55 8.94 7.75
C LEU A 69 -1.78 10.34 7.15
N ALA A 70 -0.74 11.14 7.21
CA ALA A 70 -0.67 12.47 6.64
C ALA A 70 0.12 12.44 5.35
N THR A 71 -0.39 13.09 4.31
CA THR A 71 0.27 13.21 3.00
C THR A 71 0.30 14.66 2.55
N TRP A 72 1.33 15.04 1.82
CA TRP A 72 1.50 16.37 1.23
C TRP A 72 2.36 16.33 -0.02
N GLY A 73 2.28 17.38 -0.81
CA GLY A 73 3.05 17.49 -2.04
C GLY A 73 4.56 17.63 -1.79
N CYS A 74 5.36 17.00 -2.62
CA CYS A 74 6.83 17.13 -2.66
C CYS A 74 7.35 17.70 -3.96
N GLY A 75 6.47 18.21 -4.82
CA GLY A 75 6.77 18.76 -6.13
C GLY A 75 5.62 18.54 -7.10
N ALA A 76 5.84 18.76 -8.39
CA ALA A 76 4.85 18.50 -9.43
C ALA A 76 4.54 17.00 -9.48
N SER A 77 3.26 16.65 -9.34
CA SER A 77 2.77 15.25 -9.35
C SER A 77 3.53 14.31 -8.41
N CYS A 78 3.97 14.83 -7.25
CA CYS A 78 4.70 14.08 -6.24
C CYS A 78 4.00 14.24 -4.90
N ILE A 79 3.84 13.14 -4.17
CA ILE A 79 3.39 13.13 -2.79
C ILE A 79 4.34 12.33 -1.90
N MET A 80 4.46 12.76 -0.67
CA MET A 80 5.15 12.07 0.41
C MET A 80 4.25 12.03 1.64
N GLY A 81 4.62 11.24 2.65
CA GLY A 81 3.78 11.13 3.82
C GLY A 81 4.46 10.58 5.06
N ALA A 82 3.73 10.64 6.16
CA ALA A 82 4.11 10.06 7.44
C ALA A 82 2.88 9.57 8.21
N ALA A 83 3.02 8.51 8.96
CA ALA A 83 2.01 8.00 9.89
C ALA A 83 2.34 8.49 11.31
N ILE A 84 1.41 9.21 11.93
CA ILE A 84 1.53 9.71 13.29
C ILE A 84 0.77 8.76 14.22
N ASP A 85 1.45 8.17 15.17
CA ASP A 85 0.84 7.30 16.18
C ASP A 85 0.03 8.16 17.17
N ALA A 86 -1.28 8.07 17.14
CA ALA A 86 -2.17 8.82 18.02
C ALA A 86 -2.01 8.43 19.52
N LYS A 87 -1.47 7.26 19.83
CA LYS A 87 -1.22 6.83 21.21
C LYS A 87 0.05 7.44 21.79
N THR A 88 1.09 7.61 20.98
CA THR A 88 2.45 7.98 21.46
C THR A 88 2.97 9.31 20.90
N GLY A 89 2.36 9.84 19.83
CA GLY A 89 2.87 11.01 19.11
C GLY A 89 4.10 10.72 18.21
N ALA A 90 4.52 9.46 18.12
CA ALA A 90 5.66 9.09 17.28
C ALA A 90 5.33 9.24 15.79
N VAL A 91 6.33 9.65 15.01
CA VAL A 91 6.23 9.82 13.55
C VAL A 91 6.97 8.68 12.85
N ALA A 92 6.27 7.98 11.98
CA ALA A 92 6.82 6.97 11.09
C ALA A 92 6.74 7.47 9.64
N TRP A 93 7.87 7.67 9.00
CA TRP A 93 7.92 8.16 7.63
C TRP A 93 7.55 7.06 6.63
N VAL A 94 6.75 7.41 5.61
CA VAL A 94 6.64 6.58 4.41
C VAL A 94 8.02 6.61 3.73
N PRO A 95 8.65 5.45 3.47
CA PRO A 95 10.06 5.40 3.06
C PRO A 95 10.29 5.72 1.58
N PHE A 96 9.28 6.18 0.86
CA PHE A 96 9.32 6.54 -0.57
C PHE A 96 8.42 7.74 -0.84
N THR A 97 8.66 8.37 -1.96
CA THR A 97 7.73 9.31 -2.59
C THR A 97 6.88 8.57 -3.63
N VAL A 98 5.72 9.12 -3.96
CA VAL A 98 4.82 8.56 -4.99
C VAL A 98 4.57 9.61 -6.05
N CYS A 99 4.75 9.23 -7.32
CA CYS A 99 4.47 10.11 -8.45
C CYS A 99 3.86 9.37 -9.64
N CYS A 100 3.60 10.12 -10.68
CA CYS A 100 3.41 9.61 -12.03
C CYS A 100 2.25 8.61 -12.16
N TRP A 101 1.26 8.65 -11.27
CA TRP A 101 0.08 7.81 -11.36
C TRP A 101 -0.85 8.26 -12.49
N ASN A 102 -1.71 7.37 -12.96
CA ASN A 102 -2.73 7.70 -13.96
C ASN A 102 -3.63 8.81 -13.43
N LEU A 103 -3.87 9.84 -14.26
CA LEU A 103 -4.69 11.02 -13.92
C LEU A 103 -6.14 10.70 -13.54
N GLU A 104 -6.65 9.53 -13.90
CA GLU A 104 -7.97 9.05 -13.47
C GLU A 104 -7.99 8.62 -11.99
N ILE A 105 -6.80 8.38 -11.39
CA ILE A 105 -6.67 8.00 -9.99
C ILE A 105 -6.65 9.25 -9.14
N THR A 106 -7.73 9.49 -8.40
CA THR A 106 -7.89 10.67 -7.54
C THR A 106 -7.19 10.52 -6.18
N ALA A 107 -6.94 9.27 -5.76
CA ALA A 107 -6.28 8.95 -4.49
C ALA A 107 -5.15 7.94 -4.72
N PRO A 108 -3.92 8.40 -5.03
CA PRO A 108 -2.79 7.51 -5.30
C PRO A 108 -2.34 6.70 -4.09
N LEU A 109 -2.75 7.06 -2.89
CA LEU A 109 -2.61 6.26 -1.68
C LEU A 109 -4.00 5.87 -1.18
N GLU A 110 -4.28 4.57 -1.15
CA GLU A 110 -5.49 4.03 -0.55
C GLU A 110 -5.16 3.36 0.78
N TYR A 111 -5.91 3.71 1.81
CA TYR A 111 -5.75 3.18 3.15
C TYR A 111 -7.07 3.26 3.93
N ARG A 112 -7.16 2.52 5.02
CA ARG A 112 -8.34 2.50 5.89
C ARG A 112 -7.94 2.47 7.35
N ARG A 113 -8.78 3.07 8.18
CA ARG A 113 -8.61 3.05 9.63
C ARG A 113 -8.55 1.63 10.20
N GLU A 114 -9.38 0.75 9.70
CA GLU A 114 -9.52 -0.62 10.19
C GLU A 114 -8.54 -1.61 9.54
N SER A 115 -7.58 -1.11 8.76
CA SER A 115 -6.65 -1.98 8.04
C SER A 115 -5.21 -1.48 8.10
N ARG A 116 -4.28 -2.44 8.18
CA ARG A 116 -2.83 -2.20 8.07
C ARG A 116 -2.33 -2.21 6.62
N LEU A 117 -3.22 -2.43 5.65
CA LEU A 117 -2.86 -2.40 4.24
C LEU A 117 -2.76 -0.95 3.75
N LEU A 118 -1.67 -0.65 3.05
CA LEU A 118 -1.48 0.55 2.26
C LEU A 118 -1.34 0.14 0.80
N VAL A 119 -2.22 0.66 -0.06
CA VAL A 119 -2.15 0.48 -1.51
C VAL A 119 -1.62 1.76 -2.13
N VAL A 120 -0.65 1.63 -3.02
CA VAL A 120 0.06 2.75 -3.65
C VAL A 120 -0.03 2.60 -5.15
N HIS A 121 -0.58 3.60 -5.82
CA HIS A 121 -0.68 3.68 -7.27
C HIS A 121 0.38 4.63 -7.83
N GLY A 122 1.14 4.18 -8.80
CA GLY A 122 2.13 5.00 -9.48
C GLY A 122 3.58 4.53 -9.29
N SER A 123 4.51 5.40 -9.64
CA SER A 123 5.94 5.19 -9.47
C SER A 123 6.38 5.53 -8.06
N LEU A 124 7.32 4.75 -7.54
CA LEU A 124 7.99 5.02 -6.28
C LEU A 124 9.35 5.67 -6.56
N ASP A 125 9.64 6.79 -5.86
CA ASP A 125 10.90 7.52 -6.01
C ASP A 125 11.24 7.83 -7.48
N GLU A 126 10.20 8.18 -8.27
CA GLU A 126 10.29 8.49 -9.70
C GLU A 126 10.77 7.32 -10.58
N GLN A 127 10.71 6.09 -10.08
CA GLN A 127 11.11 4.89 -10.84
C GLN A 127 9.90 4.18 -11.45
N GLY A 128 9.97 3.90 -12.74
CA GLY A 128 8.92 3.19 -13.49
C GLY A 128 8.05 4.12 -14.32
N ASP A 129 7.00 3.55 -14.91
CA ASP A 129 6.09 4.20 -15.86
C ASP A 129 4.78 4.70 -15.22
N GLY A 130 4.64 4.59 -13.91
CA GLY A 130 3.46 5.02 -13.18
C GLY A 130 2.27 4.07 -13.24
N SER A 131 2.35 2.94 -13.95
CA SER A 131 1.25 1.99 -14.09
C SER A 131 1.17 0.95 -12.97
N ALA A 132 2.17 0.90 -12.10
CA ALA A 132 2.25 -0.11 -11.04
C ALA A 132 1.31 0.17 -9.88
N VAL A 133 0.84 -0.91 -9.26
CA VAL A 133 0.13 -0.87 -7.98
C VAL A 133 0.93 -1.68 -6.98
N HIS A 134 1.32 -1.04 -5.88
CA HIS A 134 2.14 -1.63 -4.83
C HIS A 134 1.33 -1.81 -3.56
N TYR A 135 1.50 -2.94 -2.90
CA TYR A 135 0.79 -3.28 -1.67
C TYR A 135 1.78 -3.41 -0.53
N TYR A 136 1.57 -2.66 0.54
CA TYR A 136 2.41 -2.64 1.72
C TYR A 136 1.61 -2.99 2.96
N GLU A 137 2.20 -3.79 3.82
CA GLU A 137 1.71 -3.95 5.18
C GLU A 137 2.42 -2.97 6.10
N PHE A 138 1.64 -2.25 6.90
CA PHE A 138 2.14 -1.38 7.95
C PHE A 138 2.16 -2.15 9.26
N ASP A 139 3.35 -2.36 9.82
CA ASP A 139 3.52 -3.03 11.08
C ASP A 139 4.48 -2.26 12.01
N ASN A 140 4.12 -2.20 13.30
CA ASN A 140 4.92 -1.61 14.38
C ASN A 140 5.57 -0.25 14.07
N ALA A 141 4.77 0.69 13.55
CA ALA A 141 5.20 2.03 13.18
C ALA A 141 6.16 2.11 11.96
N ASN A 142 6.12 1.13 11.10
CA ASN A 142 6.90 1.14 9.87
C ASN A 142 6.08 0.66 8.67
N VAL A 143 6.27 1.29 7.51
CA VAL A 143 5.81 0.78 6.22
C VAL A 143 6.85 -0.23 5.76
N HIS A 144 6.69 -1.50 6.10
CA HIS A 144 7.82 -2.40 6.05
C HIS A 144 7.84 -3.39 4.91
N ARG A 145 6.72 -3.84 4.47
CA ARG A 145 6.76 -5.01 3.62
C ARG A 145 5.93 -4.78 2.38
N ARG A 146 6.59 -4.63 1.26
CA ARG A 146 5.94 -4.86 -0.03
C ARG A 146 5.48 -6.32 -0.05
N ILE A 147 4.17 -6.55 0.01
CA ILE A 147 3.58 -7.88 0.02
C ILE A 147 3.17 -8.32 -1.37
N HIS A 148 2.92 -7.36 -2.27
CA HIS A 148 2.54 -7.62 -3.64
C HIS A 148 2.82 -6.43 -4.55
N GLU A 149 3.06 -6.68 -5.83
CA GLU A 149 3.17 -5.67 -6.87
C GLU A 149 2.45 -6.18 -8.12
N LEU A 150 1.52 -5.38 -8.62
CA LEU A 150 0.90 -5.60 -9.91
C LEU A 150 1.46 -4.57 -10.88
N SER A 151 2.14 -5.04 -11.92
CA SER A 151 2.57 -4.22 -13.05
C SER A 151 1.65 -4.49 -14.24
N ASN A 152 1.17 -3.44 -14.88
CA ASN A 152 0.27 -3.55 -16.04
C ASN A 152 0.99 -4.06 -17.32
N ARG A 153 2.28 -4.43 -17.22
CA ARG A 153 3.04 -4.99 -18.36
C ARG A 153 2.52 -6.32 -18.89
N SER A 154 1.62 -7.01 -18.15
CA SER A 154 1.12 -8.32 -18.57
C SER A 154 0.05 -8.26 -19.68
N THR A 155 -0.54 -7.09 -19.96
CA THR A 155 -1.60 -6.97 -20.98
C THR A 155 -1.05 -6.85 -22.40
N SER A 156 0.11 -6.25 -22.59
CA SER A 156 0.69 -6.06 -23.93
C SER A 156 1.32 -7.33 -24.52
N ALA A 157 1.76 -8.26 -23.69
CA ALA A 157 2.34 -9.52 -24.17
C ALA A 157 1.28 -10.51 -24.68
N PHE A 158 0.02 -10.37 -24.23
CA PHE A 158 -1.08 -11.25 -24.67
C PHE A 158 -1.70 -10.78 -25.98
N GLU A 159 -1.60 -9.49 -26.29
CA GLU A 159 -2.09 -8.91 -27.55
C GLU A 159 -1.15 -9.17 -28.71
N ALA A 160 0.16 -9.18 -28.47
CA ALA A 160 1.18 -9.48 -29.49
C ALA A 160 1.23 -10.96 -29.91
N ALA A 161 0.63 -11.87 -29.19
CA ALA A 161 0.55 -13.29 -29.53
C ALA A 161 -0.69 -13.67 -30.38
N ARG A 162 -1.53 -12.68 -30.75
CA ARG A 162 -2.76 -12.87 -31.53
C ARG A 162 -2.70 -12.32 -32.96
N THR A 163 -1.59 -11.76 -33.37
CA THR A 163 -1.29 -11.37 -34.76
C THR A 163 -0.29 -12.32 -35.39
#